data_032634f3c22a56f83cdbafdc4c7bbcc5
#
_entry.id   032634f3c22a56f83cdbafdc4c7bbcc5
#
_cell.length_a   1.000
_cell.length_b   1.000
_cell.length_c   1.000
_cell.angle_alpha   90.00
_cell.angle_beta   90.00
_cell.angle_gamma   90.00
#
_symmetry.space_group_name_H-M   'P 1'
#
loop_
_entity.id
_entity.type
_entity.pdbx_description
1 polymer ?
#
loop_
_entity_poly.entity_id
_entity_poly.type
_entity_poly.pdbx_seq_one_letter_code
_entity_poly.pdbx_strand_id
1 'polypeptide(L)'
;MFILYKMIKKISFLLLYFSATFLWAQTTHREHPTDYFASPLDIPLSYAGNFCELRPNHFHGGMDIKTNGKQGLNVYATADGYISCIKVSTYSYGKVMYIDHPNGYTTVYAHLQKFAPEIEKFVKEQQYKAEKYEMEWDFTPTDFPVKKGDWIAVSGNTGGSAAPHLHYEIRDTQTKNAYNPLLFGYLCPDDLSPIINQVVAYPLDDAAAIEGRQEKKALYLAKEKNDYHTAKITAQGKIGIGIKAIDKMTGTYNTFGVYKVTLSVNGTPKFSYTFDELVSGEDTYINTLIDFPLFVKTGARVQLLYKEPYNKLSNYTLVENNGIIEIQDGLFYIITVEVEDFAHNKSTITI
;
A
#
# COMPACT_ATOMS: atom_id res chain seq x y z
N MET A 1 -29.31 54.07 -28.47
CA MET A 1 -28.31 54.13 -27.39
C MET A 1 -28.73 53.36 -26.12
N PHE A 2 -30.00 53.36 -25.73
CA PHE A 2 -30.51 52.66 -24.52
C PHE A 2 -30.58 51.12 -24.61
N ILE A 3 -30.73 50.56 -25.78
CA ILE A 3 -30.86 49.09 -25.98
C ILE A 3 -29.49 48.42 -25.88
N LEU A 4 -28.45 49.04 -26.41
CA LEU A 4 -27.08 48.53 -26.38
C LEU A 4 -26.51 48.45 -24.93
N TYR A 5 -26.87 49.41 -24.09
CA TYR A 5 -26.43 49.46 -22.69
C TYR A 5 -27.07 48.38 -21.82
N LYS A 6 -28.31 47.96 -22.09
CA LYS A 6 -28.99 46.84 -21.40
C LYS A 6 -28.43 45.47 -21.81
N MET A 7 -27.96 45.30 -23.05
CA MET A 7 -27.34 44.07 -23.49
C MET A 7 -25.95 43.89 -22.89
N ILE A 8 -25.15 44.93 -22.80
CA ILE A 8 -23.80 44.88 -22.17
C ILE A 8 -23.87 44.51 -20.69
N LYS A 9 -24.86 45.04 -19.93
CA LYS A 9 -25.07 44.68 -18.51
C LYS A 9 -25.48 43.20 -18.33
N LYS A 10 -26.25 42.62 -19.27
CA LYS A 10 -26.67 41.23 -19.19
C LYS A 10 -25.51 40.26 -19.55
N ILE A 11 -24.61 40.64 -20.44
CA ILE A 11 -23.45 39.87 -20.82
C ILE A 11 -22.41 39.92 -19.70
N SER A 12 -22.19 41.05 -19.04
CA SER A 12 -21.28 41.17 -17.88
C SER A 12 -21.78 40.38 -16.66
N PHE A 13 -23.09 40.21 -16.47
CA PHE A 13 -23.64 39.43 -15.37
C PHE A 13 -23.57 37.89 -15.67
N LEU A 14 -23.60 37.49 -16.95
CA LEU A 14 -23.44 36.08 -17.34
C LEU A 14 -21.98 35.61 -17.27
N LEU A 15 -21.01 36.50 -17.50
CA LEU A 15 -19.57 36.20 -17.39
C LEU A 15 -19.08 36.12 -15.93
N LEU A 16 -19.76 36.80 -15.00
CA LEU A 16 -19.47 36.71 -13.54
C LEU A 16 -20.03 35.43 -12.87
N TYR A 17 -21.00 34.76 -13.49
CA TYR A 17 -21.58 33.50 -12.95
C TYR A 17 -20.84 32.25 -13.43
N PHE A 18 -19.97 32.34 -14.45
CA PHE A 18 -19.20 31.20 -14.98
C PHE A 18 -17.80 31.06 -14.38
N SER A 19 -17.36 32.02 -13.54
CA SER A 19 -16.03 32.00 -12.91
C SER A 19 -16.01 31.42 -11.47
N ALA A 20 -17.11 30.87 -10.97
CA ALA A 20 -17.26 30.49 -9.58
C ALA A 20 -17.43 28.97 -9.32
N THR A 21 -17.12 28.10 -10.27
CA THR A 21 -17.22 26.65 -10.03
C THR A 21 -16.00 25.86 -10.54
N PHE A 22 -14.80 26.38 -10.42
CA PHE A 22 -13.64 25.53 -10.27
C PHE A 22 -13.39 25.34 -8.77
N LEU A 23 -14.27 24.58 -8.10
CA LEU A 23 -13.89 23.89 -6.89
C LEU A 23 -12.81 22.87 -7.32
N TRP A 24 -11.57 23.21 -7.16
CA TRP A 24 -10.54 22.24 -7.02
C TRP A 24 -10.97 21.36 -5.84
N ALA A 25 -11.33 20.12 -6.09
CA ALA A 25 -11.24 19.10 -5.09
C ALA A 25 -9.74 18.99 -4.76
N GLN A 26 -9.26 19.85 -3.86
CA GLN A 26 -8.04 19.58 -3.14
C GLN A 26 -8.33 18.24 -2.44
N THR A 27 -7.72 17.17 -2.88
CA THR A 27 -7.50 16.02 -2.04
C THR A 27 -6.75 16.58 -0.83
N THR A 28 -7.48 16.81 0.26
CA THR A 28 -6.88 17.19 1.54
C THR A 28 -6.03 15.99 1.93
N HIS A 29 -4.73 16.07 1.66
CA HIS A 29 -3.77 15.13 2.22
C HIS A 29 -3.96 15.23 3.73
N ARG A 30 -4.52 14.18 4.35
CA ARG A 30 -4.68 14.13 5.80
C ARG A 30 -3.27 14.09 6.38
N GLU A 31 -2.88 15.14 7.08
CA GLU A 31 -1.62 15.11 7.84
C GLU A 31 -1.75 14.07 8.96
N HIS A 32 -0.81 13.14 9.00
CA HIS A 32 -0.75 12.11 10.02
C HIS A 32 0.16 12.55 11.16
N PRO A 33 -0.23 12.33 12.43
CA PRO A 33 0.60 12.72 13.56
C PRO A 33 1.84 11.82 13.67
N THR A 34 3.03 12.39 13.53
CA THR A 34 4.30 11.64 13.51
C THR A 34 4.88 11.38 14.90
N ASP A 35 4.36 12.00 15.95
CA ASP A 35 4.83 11.93 17.33
C ASP A 35 3.79 11.37 18.32
N TYR A 36 2.60 11.04 17.83
CA TYR A 36 1.51 10.56 18.67
C TYR A 36 1.74 9.12 19.16
N PHE A 37 2.16 8.23 18.29
CA PHE A 37 2.38 6.82 18.61
C PHE A 37 3.83 6.54 18.99
N ALA A 38 4.03 5.81 20.10
CA ALA A 38 5.35 5.29 20.49
C ALA A 38 5.68 3.96 19.79
N SER A 39 6.92 3.51 19.91
CA SER A 39 7.28 2.15 19.46
C SER A 39 6.50 1.08 20.25
N PRO A 40 5.94 0.05 19.59
CA PRO A 40 5.30 -1.06 20.27
C PRO A 40 6.29 -2.04 20.93
N LEU A 41 7.58 -1.91 20.68
CA LEU A 41 8.64 -2.77 21.21
C LEU A 41 9.78 -1.95 21.80
N ASP A 42 10.46 -2.48 22.81
CA ASP A 42 11.63 -1.93 23.49
C ASP A 42 12.97 -2.24 22.77
N ILE A 43 12.93 -2.35 21.45
CA ILE A 43 14.11 -2.59 20.61
C ILE A 43 14.11 -1.63 19.43
N PRO A 44 15.26 -1.35 18.81
CA PRO A 44 15.29 -0.58 17.58
C PRO A 44 14.41 -1.21 16.50
N LEU A 45 13.62 -0.40 15.82
CA LEU A 45 12.72 -0.86 14.76
C LEU A 45 13.55 -1.38 13.57
N SER A 46 13.16 -2.56 13.09
CA SER A 46 13.65 -3.16 11.85
C SER A 46 12.52 -4.02 11.28
N TYR A 47 12.35 -4.01 9.98
CA TYR A 47 11.19 -4.61 9.35
C TYR A 47 11.51 -5.92 8.65
N ALA A 48 10.54 -6.82 8.61
CA ALA A 48 10.53 -8.06 7.84
C ALA A 48 9.58 -7.98 6.65
N GLY A 49 8.56 -7.13 6.70
CA GLY A 49 7.61 -6.82 5.65
C GLY A 49 7.08 -5.40 5.80
N ASN A 50 6.77 -4.71 4.69
CA ASN A 50 6.25 -3.36 4.68
C ASN A 50 4.77 -3.30 4.29
N PHE A 51 4.19 -2.11 4.45
CA PHE A 51 2.80 -1.83 4.07
C PHE A 51 2.59 -2.00 2.57
N CYS A 52 1.45 -2.59 2.20
CA CYS A 52 1.07 -2.93 0.82
C CYS A 52 2.06 -3.83 0.06
N GLU A 53 2.98 -4.52 0.75
CA GLU A 53 3.73 -5.61 0.14
C GLU A 53 2.78 -6.61 -0.53
N LEU A 54 3.10 -6.99 -1.77
CA LEU A 54 2.26 -7.89 -2.56
C LEU A 54 2.36 -9.32 -2.03
N ARG A 55 1.32 -9.80 -1.35
CA ARG A 55 1.21 -11.17 -0.84
C ARG A 55 0.24 -12.00 -1.69
N PRO A 56 0.18 -13.34 -1.54
CA PRO A 56 -0.82 -14.13 -2.26
C PRO A 56 -2.24 -13.69 -1.93
N ASN A 57 -2.97 -13.20 -2.94
CA ASN A 57 -4.37 -12.76 -2.89
C ASN A 57 -4.71 -11.58 -1.97
N HIS A 58 -3.73 -10.89 -1.39
CA HIS A 58 -3.97 -9.70 -0.56
C HIS A 58 -2.75 -8.79 -0.49
N PHE A 59 -2.98 -7.52 -0.20
CA PHE A 59 -1.94 -6.59 0.22
C PHE A 59 -1.64 -6.76 1.70
N HIS A 60 -0.40 -6.55 2.10
CA HIS A 60 -0.02 -6.52 3.51
C HIS A 60 -0.56 -5.26 4.19
N GLY A 61 -1.48 -5.41 5.14
CA GLY A 61 -2.20 -4.30 5.78
C GLY A 61 -1.41 -3.51 6.82
N GLY A 62 -0.15 -3.84 7.09
CA GLY A 62 0.66 -3.21 8.13
C GLY A 62 2.16 -3.34 7.92
N MET A 63 2.89 -3.32 9.03
CA MET A 63 4.34 -3.54 9.07
C MET A 63 4.65 -4.77 9.91
N ASP A 64 5.54 -5.63 9.43
CA ASP A 64 6.06 -6.76 10.20
C ASP A 64 7.36 -6.33 10.90
N ILE A 65 7.28 -6.04 12.19
CA ILE A 65 8.40 -5.58 13.01
C ILE A 65 9.18 -6.79 13.50
N LYS A 66 10.48 -6.85 13.21
CA LYS A 66 11.36 -7.94 13.65
C LYS A 66 11.48 -7.99 15.17
N THR A 67 11.47 -9.22 15.70
CA THR A 67 11.65 -9.52 17.13
C THR A 67 12.96 -10.27 17.37
N ASN A 68 14.01 -9.98 16.58
CA ASN A 68 15.29 -10.67 16.62
C ASN A 68 15.20 -12.20 16.44
N GLY A 69 14.17 -12.67 15.68
CA GLY A 69 13.92 -14.09 15.45
C GLY A 69 13.38 -14.84 16.67
N LYS A 70 12.92 -14.15 17.71
CA LYS A 70 12.46 -14.73 18.97
C LYS A 70 11.01 -14.34 19.26
N GLN A 71 10.28 -15.21 19.91
CA GLN A 71 9.07 -14.89 20.63
C GLN A 71 9.40 -14.41 22.04
N GLY A 72 8.48 -13.72 22.68
CA GLY A 72 8.63 -13.40 24.11
C GLY A 72 9.03 -11.97 24.42
N LEU A 73 9.11 -11.05 23.43
CA LEU A 73 9.32 -9.63 23.70
C LEU A 73 8.03 -8.99 24.19
N ASN A 74 8.14 -8.10 25.17
CA ASN A 74 7.01 -7.31 25.63
C ASN A 74 6.50 -6.41 24.51
N VAL A 75 5.17 -6.35 24.37
CA VAL A 75 4.47 -5.47 23.45
C VAL A 75 3.73 -4.41 24.25
N TYR A 76 3.88 -3.16 23.86
CA TYR A 76 3.36 -2.00 24.58
C TYR A 76 2.30 -1.27 23.77
N ALA A 77 1.30 -0.69 24.47
CA ALA A 77 0.34 0.23 23.87
C ALA A 77 1.07 1.47 23.32
N THR A 78 0.88 1.75 22.04
CA THR A 78 1.61 2.85 21.37
C THR A 78 1.06 4.23 21.69
N ALA A 79 -0.18 4.32 22.19
CA ALA A 79 -0.81 5.55 22.67
C ALA A 79 -1.91 5.23 23.70
N ASP A 80 -2.43 6.27 24.37
CA ASP A 80 -3.59 6.16 25.25
C ASP A 80 -4.83 5.70 24.47
N GLY A 81 -5.66 4.85 25.08
CA GLY A 81 -6.87 4.35 24.46
C GLY A 81 -7.54 3.25 25.31
N TYR A 82 -8.22 2.35 24.64
CA TYR A 82 -8.77 1.15 25.28
C TYR A 82 -8.71 -0.03 24.28
N ILE A 83 -8.60 -1.23 24.81
CA ILE A 83 -8.68 -2.45 24.01
C ILE A 83 -10.13 -2.57 23.52
N SER A 84 -10.34 -2.37 22.21
CA SER A 84 -11.66 -2.39 21.61
C SER A 84 -12.08 -3.77 21.13
N CYS A 85 -11.09 -4.60 20.73
CA CYS A 85 -11.37 -5.99 20.31
C CYS A 85 -10.16 -6.90 20.60
N ILE A 86 -10.47 -8.13 20.96
CA ILE A 86 -9.50 -9.25 21.02
C ILE A 86 -10.05 -10.39 20.19
N LYS A 87 -9.18 -10.97 19.35
CA LYS A 87 -9.51 -12.17 18.59
C LYS A 87 -8.43 -13.23 18.75
N VAL A 88 -8.85 -14.48 18.87
CA VAL A 88 -7.96 -15.65 18.88
C VAL A 88 -8.38 -16.57 17.76
N SER A 89 -7.44 -16.89 16.89
CA SER A 89 -7.64 -17.79 15.74
C SER A 89 -6.42 -18.67 15.54
N THR A 90 -6.57 -19.78 14.85
CA THR A 90 -5.47 -20.68 14.45
C THR A 90 -4.84 -20.30 13.12
N TYR A 91 -5.43 -19.31 12.40
CA TYR A 91 -4.97 -18.81 11.11
C TYR A 91 -4.96 -17.27 11.08
N SER A 92 -4.56 -16.68 9.95
CA SER A 92 -4.49 -15.23 9.75
C SER A 92 -3.68 -14.54 10.85
N TYR A 93 -4.24 -13.55 11.55
CA TYR A 93 -3.57 -12.80 12.63
C TYR A 93 -3.24 -13.63 13.89
N GLY A 94 -3.78 -14.84 14.04
CA GLY A 94 -3.59 -15.63 15.26
C GLY A 94 -4.24 -14.98 16.49
N LYS A 95 -3.45 -14.72 17.53
CA LYS A 95 -3.86 -13.87 18.64
C LYS A 95 -3.62 -12.42 18.27
N VAL A 96 -4.69 -11.62 18.25
CA VAL A 96 -4.65 -10.21 17.85
C VAL A 96 -5.41 -9.34 18.83
N MET A 97 -4.92 -8.13 19.02
CA MET A 97 -5.52 -7.09 19.86
C MET A 97 -5.67 -5.81 19.05
N TYR A 98 -6.80 -5.14 19.22
CA TYR A 98 -7.12 -3.84 18.65
C TYR A 98 -7.25 -2.83 19.79
N ILE A 99 -6.64 -1.66 19.63
CA ILE A 99 -6.74 -0.55 20.58
C ILE A 99 -7.27 0.66 19.85
N ASP A 100 -8.45 1.15 20.28
CA ASP A 100 -9.03 2.39 19.77
C ASP A 100 -8.50 3.58 20.57
N HIS A 101 -8.09 4.62 19.84
CA HIS A 101 -7.48 5.83 20.40
C HIS A 101 -8.39 7.04 20.26
N PRO A 102 -8.29 8.03 21.18
CA PRO A 102 -9.14 9.23 21.15
C PRO A 102 -9.00 10.08 19.89
N ASN A 103 -7.88 9.93 19.15
CA ASN A 103 -7.62 10.67 17.91
C ASN A 103 -8.29 10.05 16.66
N GLY A 104 -9.13 9.00 16.83
CA GLY A 104 -9.86 8.35 15.74
C GLY A 104 -9.06 7.30 14.96
N TYR A 105 -7.93 6.86 15.47
CA TYR A 105 -7.19 5.72 14.94
C TYR A 105 -7.34 4.48 15.82
N THR A 106 -7.18 3.33 15.21
CA THR A 106 -7.09 2.01 15.87
C THR A 106 -5.73 1.40 15.55
N THR A 107 -4.99 0.96 16.58
CA THR A 107 -3.77 0.17 16.37
C THR A 107 -4.04 -1.31 16.53
N VAL A 108 -3.39 -2.13 15.70
CA VAL A 108 -3.54 -3.58 15.67
C VAL A 108 -2.21 -4.25 15.98
N TYR A 109 -2.24 -5.22 16.88
CA TYR A 109 -1.06 -5.99 17.31
C TYR A 109 -1.36 -7.47 17.10
N ALA A 110 -0.69 -8.12 16.15
CA ALA A 110 -1.01 -9.49 15.80
C ALA A 110 0.17 -10.46 15.94
N HIS A 111 -0.12 -11.74 15.69
CA HIS A 111 0.77 -12.89 15.90
C HIS A 111 1.27 -13.03 17.33
N LEU A 112 0.52 -12.52 18.31
CA LEU A 112 0.90 -12.49 19.72
C LEU A 112 1.03 -13.91 20.30
N GLN A 113 2.01 -14.10 21.20
CA GLN A 113 2.17 -15.34 21.95
C GLN A 113 1.11 -15.44 23.05
N LYS A 114 0.97 -14.39 23.84
CA LYS A 114 0.00 -14.25 24.94
C LYS A 114 -0.30 -12.78 25.19
N PHE A 115 -1.41 -12.52 25.81
CA PHE A 115 -1.78 -11.19 26.30
C PHE A 115 -1.15 -10.91 27.67
N ALA A 116 -1.21 -9.67 28.16
CA ALA A 116 -0.86 -9.31 29.52
C ALA A 116 -1.72 -10.12 30.53
N PRO A 117 -1.25 -10.35 31.78
CA PRO A 117 -1.84 -11.35 32.68
C PRO A 117 -3.34 -11.23 32.92
N GLU A 118 -3.84 -10.01 33.10
CA GLU A 118 -5.26 -9.77 33.34
C GLU A 118 -6.12 -10.14 32.12
N ILE A 119 -5.66 -9.70 30.94
CA ILE A 119 -6.32 -9.97 29.67
C ILE A 119 -6.24 -11.46 29.31
N GLU A 120 -5.07 -12.08 29.50
CA GLU A 120 -4.87 -13.51 29.26
C GLU A 120 -5.77 -14.36 30.16
N LYS A 121 -5.97 -13.94 31.42
CA LYS A 121 -6.90 -14.60 32.37
C LYS A 121 -8.32 -14.53 31.84
N PHE A 122 -8.80 -13.33 31.45
CA PHE A 122 -10.12 -13.15 30.86
C PHE A 122 -10.31 -14.06 29.63
N VAL A 123 -9.38 -14.01 28.68
CA VAL A 123 -9.47 -14.81 27.44
C VAL A 123 -9.60 -16.30 27.75
N LYS A 124 -8.74 -16.83 28.64
CA LYS A 124 -8.78 -18.25 29.04
C LYS A 124 -10.09 -18.63 29.73
N GLU A 125 -10.56 -17.81 30.66
CA GLU A 125 -11.84 -18.07 31.36
C GLU A 125 -13.00 -18.16 30.37
N GLN A 126 -13.05 -17.26 29.36
CA GLN A 126 -14.09 -17.29 28.34
C GLN A 126 -13.94 -18.50 27.41
N GLN A 127 -12.71 -18.85 27.00
CA GLN A 127 -12.45 -20.04 26.19
C GLN A 127 -12.87 -21.34 26.90
N TYR A 128 -12.50 -21.51 28.16
CA TYR A 128 -12.89 -22.68 28.94
C TYR A 128 -14.39 -22.73 29.16
N LYS A 129 -15.04 -21.60 29.46
CA LYS A 129 -16.49 -21.53 29.64
C LYS A 129 -17.25 -21.88 28.35
N ALA A 130 -16.76 -21.49 27.21
CA ALA A 130 -17.36 -21.74 25.90
C ALA A 130 -16.91 -23.08 25.27
N GLU A 131 -15.91 -23.76 25.86
CA GLU A 131 -15.25 -24.94 25.31
C GLU A 131 -14.75 -24.71 23.84
N LYS A 132 -14.28 -23.48 23.58
CA LYS A 132 -13.79 -23.06 22.26
C LYS A 132 -12.47 -22.34 22.36
N TYR A 133 -11.53 -22.65 21.43
CA TYR A 133 -10.27 -21.94 21.32
C TYR A 133 -10.38 -20.64 20.51
N GLU A 134 -11.06 -20.69 19.36
CA GLU A 134 -11.24 -19.54 18.49
C GLU A 134 -12.42 -18.70 18.93
N MET A 135 -12.16 -17.47 19.30
CA MET A 135 -13.17 -16.55 19.84
C MET A 135 -12.80 -15.11 19.53
N GLU A 136 -13.80 -14.24 19.60
CA GLU A 136 -13.70 -12.80 19.41
C GLU A 136 -14.55 -12.08 20.46
N TRP A 137 -14.04 -10.98 21.01
CA TRP A 137 -14.72 -10.16 22.00
C TRP A 137 -14.51 -8.69 21.68
N ASP A 138 -15.60 -7.94 21.67
CA ASP A 138 -15.61 -6.49 21.62
C ASP A 138 -15.78 -5.90 23.02
N PHE A 139 -15.12 -4.79 23.29
CA PHE A 139 -15.08 -4.14 24.59
C PHE A 139 -15.47 -2.67 24.47
N THR A 140 -15.91 -2.12 25.62
CA THR A 140 -16.22 -0.69 25.79
C THR A 140 -15.02 0.04 26.39
N PRO A 141 -14.96 1.39 26.31
CA PRO A 141 -13.87 2.18 26.88
C PRO A 141 -13.56 1.96 28.35
N THR A 142 -14.52 1.41 29.11
CA THR A 142 -14.39 1.16 30.56
C THR A 142 -13.88 -0.23 30.91
N ASP A 143 -13.86 -1.18 29.97
CA ASP A 143 -13.51 -2.57 30.25
C ASP A 143 -11.98 -2.75 30.40
N PHE A 144 -11.22 -2.30 29.40
CA PHE A 144 -9.76 -2.40 29.38
C PHE A 144 -9.12 -1.10 28.89
N PRO A 145 -9.16 -0.01 29.69
CA PRO A 145 -8.43 1.22 29.37
C PRO A 145 -6.92 0.98 29.44
N VAL A 146 -6.17 1.62 28.52
CA VAL A 146 -4.70 1.52 28.46
C VAL A 146 -4.07 2.89 28.33
N LYS A 147 -2.85 3.04 28.84
CA LYS A 147 -2.02 4.19 28.69
C LYS A 147 -0.87 3.89 27.73
N LYS A 148 -0.37 4.94 27.07
CA LYS A 148 0.84 4.87 26.23
C LYS A 148 1.98 4.26 27.05
N GLY A 149 2.56 3.16 26.55
CA GLY A 149 3.64 2.45 27.23
C GLY A 149 3.19 1.31 28.18
N ASP A 150 1.90 1.09 28.37
CA ASP A 150 1.41 -0.06 29.14
C ASP A 150 1.79 -1.37 28.43
N TRP A 151 2.24 -2.35 29.22
CA TRP A 151 2.49 -3.70 28.72
C TRP A 151 1.17 -4.42 28.45
N ILE A 152 0.87 -4.71 27.18
CA ILE A 152 -0.41 -5.25 26.73
C ILE A 152 -0.34 -6.72 26.29
N ALA A 153 0.83 -7.17 25.81
CA ALA A 153 0.99 -8.51 25.25
C ALA A 153 2.48 -8.92 25.17
N VAL A 154 2.70 -10.10 24.63
CA VAL A 154 4.02 -10.66 24.32
C VAL A 154 4.04 -11.07 22.86
N SER A 155 5.09 -10.68 22.13
CA SER A 155 5.28 -11.02 20.72
C SER A 155 5.43 -12.52 20.51
N GLY A 156 4.92 -13.02 19.39
CA GLY A 156 4.82 -14.44 19.13
C GLY A 156 5.02 -14.85 17.68
N ASN A 157 4.33 -15.94 17.33
CA ASN A 157 4.31 -16.52 15.98
C ASN A 157 2.99 -17.29 15.77
N THR A 158 1.87 -16.78 16.30
CA THR A 158 0.55 -17.45 16.18
C THR A 158 -0.13 -17.12 14.88
N GLY A 159 -1.05 -17.96 14.42
CA GLY A 159 -1.78 -17.80 13.18
C GLY A 159 -0.96 -18.06 11.93
N GLY A 160 -1.17 -17.27 10.88
CA GLY A 160 -0.54 -17.42 9.56
C GLY A 160 0.88 -16.82 9.46
N SER A 161 1.72 -16.99 10.47
CA SER A 161 3.07 -16.45 10.52
C SER A 161 4.14 -17.51 10.29
N ALA A 162 5.11 -17.22 9.41
CA ALA A 162 6.21 -18.12 9.07
C ALA A 162 7.39 -18.05 10.06
N ALA A 163 7.58 -16.92 10.74
CA ALA A 163 8.66 -16.70 11.70
C ALA A 163 8.26 -15.64 12.74
N PRO A 164 8.88 -15.63 13.95
CA PRO A 164 8.54 -14.68 15.01
C PRO A 164 8.72 -13.24 14.57
N HIS A 165 7.65 -12.44 14.68
CA HIS A 165 7.59 -11.00 14.45
C HIS A 165 6.37 -10.40 15.14
N LEU A 166 6.28 -9.09 15.20
CA LEU A 166 5.07 -8.38 15.57
C LEU A 166 4.49 -7.75 14.28
N HIS A 167 3.30 -8.20 13.88
CA HIS A 167 2.53 -7.51 12.86
C HIS A 167 1.80 -6.34 13.50
N TYR A 168 2.01 -5.13 12.97
CA TYR A 168 1.49 -3.88 13.51
C TYR A 168 0.81 -3.06 12.44
N GLU A 169 -0.41 -2.56 12.75
CA GLU A 169 -1.17 -1.70 11.83
C GLU A 169 -1.68 -0.45 12.52
N ILE A 170 -1.92 0.59 11.72
CA ILE A 170 -2.67 1.79 12.09
C ILE A 170 -3.85 1.90 11.14
N ARG A 171 -5.07 1.94 11.69
CA ARG A 171 -6.31 2.02 10.93
C ARG A 171 -7.12 3.24 11.32
N ASP A 172 -7.97 3.70 10.41
CA ASP A 172 -9.07 4.60 10.77
C ASP A 172 -10.12 3.81 11.56
N THR A 173 -10.53 4.33 12.72
CA THR A 173 -11.46 3.62 13.61
C THR A 173 -12.84 3.43 12.99
N GLN A 174 -13.29 4.33 12.13
CA GLN A 174 -14.63 4.30 11.53
C GLN A 174 -14.65 3.51 10.22
N THR A 175 -13.76 3.83 9.30
CA THR A 175 -13.72 3.22 7.95
C THR A 175 -13.01 1.88 7.93
N LYS A 176 -12.17 1.60 8.94
CA LYS A 176 -11.26 0.45 9.03
C LYS A 176 -10.19 0.41 7.95
N ASN A 177 -10.02 1.50 7.19
CA ASN A 177 -8.93 1.64 6.23
C ASN A 177 -7.59 1.56 6.96
N ALA A 178 -6.65 0.81 6.41
CA ALA A 178 -5.30 0.71 6.96
C ALA A 178 -4.40 1.78 6.33
N TYR A 179 -3.57 2.42 7.13
CA TYR A 179 -2.60 3.42 6.69
C TYR A 179 -1.17 2.87 6.77
N ASN A 180 -0.32 3.38 5.90
CA ASN A 180 1.10 3.08 5.97
C ASN A 180 1.69 3.62 7.29
N PRO A 181 2.17 2.76 8.21
CA PRO A 181 2.69 3.22 9.50
C PRO A 181 3.89 4.17 9.38
N LEU A 182 4.62 4.17 8.26
CA LEU A 182 5.72 5.10 8.02
C LEU A 182 5.24 6.56 7.99
N LEU A 183 3.98 6.82 7.60
CA LEU A 183 3.35 8.15 7.66
C LEU A 183 3.22 8.69 9.09
N PHE A 184 3.27 7.82 10.10
CA PHE A 184 3.15 8.16 11.51
C PHE A 184 4.49 8.22 12.26
N GLY A 185 5.60 8.27 11.52
CA GLY A 185 6.93 8.41 12.10
C GLY A 185 7.64 7.10 12.45
N TYR A 186 7.10 5.94 12.04
CA TYR A 186 7.79 4.63 12.23
C TYR A 186 8.91 4.42 11.21
N LEU A 187 9.80 5.40 11.11
CA LEU A 187 10.86 5.43 10.09
C LEU A 187 12.05 4.57 10.50
N CYS A 188 12.66 3.91 9.51
CA CYS A 188 14.00 3.35 9.59
C CYS A 188 14.90 4.08 8.59
N PRO A 189 16.19 4.27 8.89
CA PRO A 189 17.12 4.81 7.90
C PRO A 189 17.16 3.93 6.66
N ASP A 190 17.03 4.56 5.49
CA ASP A 190 17.07 3.87 4.21
C ASP A 190 17.68 4.74 3.12
N ASP A 191 18.76 4.24 2.49
CA ASP A 191 19.50 4.87 1.41
C ASP A 191 19.60 3.96 0.17
N LEU A 192 18.82 2.86 0.14
CA LEU A 192 18.84 1.87 -0.93
C LEU A 192 17.69 2.13 -1.91
N SER A 193 18.06 2.39 -3.17
CA SER A 193 17.03 2.54 -4.23
C SER A 193 16.36 1.21 -4.58
N PRO A 194 15.06 1.22 -4.95
CA PRO A 194 14.35 0.05 -5.43
C PRO A 194 15.05 -0.67 -6.58
N ILE A 195 14.84 -1.96 -6.71
CA ILE A 195 15.44 -2.81 -7.75
C ILE A 195 14.37 -3.19 -8.77
N ILE A 196 14.57 -2.81 -10.03
CA ILE A 196 13.72 -3.23 -11.14
C ILE A 196 14.22 -4.56 -11.67
N ASN A 197 13.41 -5.61 -11.54
CA ASN A 197 13.78 -6.97 -11.93
C ASN A 197 13.29 -7.35 -13.32
N GLN A 198 12.14 -6.81 -13.75
CA GLN A 198 11.52 -7.16 -15.03
C GLN A 198 10.61 -6.03 -15.52
N VAL A 199 10.60 -5.82 -16.83
CA VAL A 199 9.62 -5.00 -17.53
C VAL A 199 8.99 -5.86 -18.62
N VAL A 200 7.68 -5.72 -18.81
CA VAL A 200 6.91 -6.47 -19.80
C VAL A 200 6.05 -5.49 -20.59
N ALA A 201 6.09 -5.60 -21.92
CA ALA A 201 5.19 -4.88 -22.82
C ALA A 201 4.02 -5.80 -23.21
N TYR A 202 2.80 -5.26 -23.23
CA TYR A 202 1.56 -5.97 -23.47
C TYR A 202 0.84 -5.38 -24.69
N PRO A 203 0.52 -6.16 -25.73
CA PRO A 203 -0.49 -5.76 -26.71
C PRO A 203 -1.87 -5.85 -26.06
N LEU A 204 -2.69 -4.79 -26.18
CA LEU A 204 -3.97 -4.65 -25.46
C LEU A 204 -5.22 -4.72 -26.36
N ASP A 205 -5.06 -4.79 -27.67
CA ASP A 205 -6.14 -5.01 -28.61
C ASP A 205 -5.69 -5.88 -29.80
N ASP A 206 -6.63 -6.27 -30.65
CA ASP A 206 -6.36 -7.18 -31.80
C ASP A 206 -5.44 -6.55 -32.87
N ALA A 207 -5.33 -5.21 -32.90
CA ALA A 207 -4.43 -4.49 -33.80
C ALA A 207 -3.03 -4.28 -33.20
N ALA A 208 -2.88 -4.53 -31.90
CA ALA A 208 -1.64 -4.26 -31.19
C ALA A 208 -0.61 -5.38 -31.40
N ALA A 209 0.64 -4.99 -31.57
CA ALA A 209 1.75 -5.93 -31.64
C ALA A 209 3.01 -5.33 -31.02
N ILE A 210 3.83 -6.20 -30.40
CA ILE A 210 5.17 -5.90 -29.91
C ILE A 210 6.16 -6.69 -30.78
N GLU A 211 7.03 -6.01 -31.51
CA GLU A 211 7.94 -6.60 -32.49
C GLU A 211 7.25 -7.57 -33.48
N GLY A 212 6.09 -7.13 -33.98
CA GLY A 212 5.29 -7.87 -34.94
C GLY A 212 4.52 -9.07 -34.38
N ARG A 213 4.45 -9.23 -33.04
CA ARG A 213 3.73 -10.32 -32.38
C ARG A 213 2.62 -9.80 -31.47
N GLN A 214 1.50 -10.49 -31.46
CA GLN A 214 0.35 -10.20 -30.59
C GLN A 214 0.47 -10.84 -29.20
N GLU A 215 1.70 -11.02 -28.71
CA GLU A 215 1.99 -11.62 -27.42
C GLU A 215 2.76 -10.65 -26.53
N LYS A 216 2.53 -10.73 -25.23
CA LYS A 216 3.33 -9.97 -24.26
C LYS A 216 4.80 -10.34 -24.34
N LYS A 217 5.67 -9.35 -24.19
CA LYS A 217 7.10 -9.51 -24.31
C LYS A 217 7.84 -8.96 -23.08
N ALA A 218 8.61 -9.84 -22.41
CA ALA A 218 9.59 -9.38 -21.43
C ALA A 218 10.74 -8.69 -22.14
N LEU A 219 11.11 -7.49 -21.68
CA LEU A 219 12.17 -6.69 -22.25
C LEU A 219 13.49 -6.99 -21.54
N TYR A 220 14.57 -7.01 -22.29
CA TYR A 220 15.92 -7.13 -21.71
C TYR A 220 16.30 -5.82 -21.02
N LEU A 221 16.76 -5.91 -19.76
CA LEU A 221 17.17 -4.77 -18.94
C LEU A 221 18.69 -4.66 -18.92
N ALA A 222 19.23 -3.53 -19.32
CA ALA A 222 20.60 -3.12 -19.04
C ALA A 222 20.56 -2.14 -17.85
N LYS A 223 21.41 -2.37 -16.84
CA LYS A 223 21.48 -1.56 -15.62
C LYS A 223 22.70 -0.64 -15.65
N GLU A 224 22.49 0.63 -15.32
CA GLU A 224 23.55 1.60 -15.10
C GLU A 224 23.28 2.34 -13.78
N LYS A 225 24.03 2.00 -12.72
CA LYS A 225 23.81 2.46 -11.32
C LYS A 225 22.39 2.10 -10.84
N ASN A 226 21.53 3.11 -10.58
CA ASN A 226 20.13 2.93 -10.19
C ASN A 226 19.18 3.04 -11.38
N ASP A 227 19.69 3.35 -12.57
CA ASP A 227 18.88 3.47 -13.79
C ASP A 227 18.99 2.21 -14.65
N TYR A 228 17.94 2.00 -15.41
CA TYR A 228 17.81 0.87 -16.32
C TYR A 228 17.39 1.38 -17.69
N HIS A 229 17.75 0.65 -18.72
CA HIS A 229 17.27 0.90 -20.07
C HIS A 229 17.05 -0.40 -20.82
N THR A 230 16.18 -0.36 -21.82
CA THR A 230 15.98 -1.46 -22.75
C THR A 230 16.60 -1.14 -24.10
N ALA A 231 16.79 -2.17 -24.92
CA ALA A 231 16.95 -1.93 -26.34
C ALA A 231 15.66 -1.33 -26.92
N LYS A 232 15.79 -0.54 -27.99
CA LYS A 232 14.65 -0.01 -28.73
C LYS A 232 13.80 -1.19 -29.26
N ILE A 233 12.49 -1.08 -29.09
CA ILE A 233 11.50 -2.04 -29.58
C ILE A 233 10.56 -1.37 -30.59
N THR A 234 9.94 -2.18 -31.46
CA THR A 234 8.84 -1.74 -32.31
C THR A 234 7.51 -2.12 -31.69
N ALA A 235 6.53 -1.22 -31.74
CA ALA A 235 5.18 -1.49 -31.26
C ALA A 235 4.17 -0.81 -32.18
N GLN A 236 2.94 -1.35 -32.21
CA GLN A 236 1.79 -0.77 -32.89
C GLN A 236 0.51 -0.97 -32.08
N GLY A 237 -0.53 -0.15 -32.34
CA GLY A 237 -1.83 -0.23 -31.66
C GLY A 237 -1.74 0.20 -30.19
N LYS A 238 -2.62 -0.36 -29.36
CA LYS A 238 -2.69 -0.04 -27.94
C LYS A 238 -1.79 -0.97 -27.14
N ILE A 239 -0.84 -0.38 -26.40
CA ILE A 239 0.07 -1.16 -25.57
C ILE A 239 -0.03 -0.75 -24.08
N GLY A 240 0.28 -1.71 -23.21
CA GLY A 240 0.48 -1.49 -21.78
C GLY A 240 1.91 -1.87 -21.36
N ILE A 241 2.34 -1.33 -20.22
CA ILE A 241 3.61 -1.70 -19.59
C ILE A 241 3.30 -2.33 -18.24
N GLY A 242 4.10 -3.33 -17.86
CA GLY A 242 4.10 -3.89 -16.52
C GLY A 242 5.51 -3.97 -15.97
N ILE A 243 5.64 -3.88 -14.65
CA ILE A 243 6.91 -3.86 -13.95
C ILE A 243 6.93 -4.84 -12.79
N LYS A 244 8.03 -5.59 -12.62
CA LYS A 244 8.34 -6.29 -11.39
C LYS A 244 9.48 -5.56 -10.72
N ALA A 245 9.19 -4.95 -9.59
CA ALA A 245 10.16 -4.25 -8.76
C ALA A 245 10.03 -4.70 -7.30
N ILE A 246 11.12 -4.60 -6.58
CA ILE A 246 11.22 -4.82 -5.14
C ILE A 246 11.99 -3.67 -4.54
N ASP A 247 11.80 -3.50 -3.25
CA ASP A 247 12.58 -2.59 -2.45
C ASP A 247 13.50 -3.33 -1.48
N LYS A 248 14.52 -2.62 -0.98
CA LYS A 248 15.47 -3.04 0.04
C LYS A 248 15.63 -1.93 1.04
N MET A 249 15.64 -2.26 2.34
CA MET A 249 15.91 -1.28 3.40
C MET A 249 17.28 -1.49 3.99
N THR A 250 17.98 -0.39 4.30
CA THR A 250 19.28 -0.40 4.93
C THR A 250 19.25 -1.19 6.25
N GLY A 251 20.26 -2.03 6.48
CA GLY A 251 20.39 -2.84 7.71
C GLY A 251 19.51 -4.09 7.75
N THR A 252 18.80 -4.46 6.67
CA THR A 252 18.03 -5.70 6.59
C THR A 252 18.28 -6.45 5.28
N TYR A 253 18.16 -7.77 5.33
CA TYR A 253 18.28 -8.64 4.14
C TYR A 253 16.94 -8.89 3.44
N ASN A 254 15.83 -8.46 4.03
CA ASN A 254 14.49 -8.66 3.50
C ASN A 254 14.28 -7.94 2.16
N THR A 255 13.27 -8.36 1.43
CA THR A 255 12.73 -7.66 0.27
C THR A 255 11.36 -7.09 0.61
N PHE A 256 11.07 -5.91 0.12
CA PHE A 256 9.86 -5.15 0.41
C PHE A 256 9.10 -4.82 -0.86
N GLY A 257 7.83 -4.44 -0.72
CA GLY A 257 7.07 -3.81 -1.77
C GLY A 257 7.54 -2.37 -2.01
N VAL A 258 7.38 -1.89 -3.23
CA VAL A 258 7.67 -0.49 -3.57
C VAL A 258 6.54 0.43 -3.10
N TYR A 259 6.86 1.68 -2.81
CA TYR A 259 5.89 2.64 -2.29
C TYR A 259 5.08 3.32 -3.39
N LYS A 260 5.76 3.76 -4.47
CA LYS A 260 5.14 4.51 -5.57
C LYS A 260 5.73 4.10 -6.90
N VAL A 261 4.89 4.05 -7.93
CA VAL A 261 5.33 3.86 -9.32
C VAL A 261 4.66 4.87 -10.21
N THR A 262 5.43 5.48 -11.12
CA THR A 262 4.93 6.44 -12.09
C THR A 262 5.39 6.06 -13.49
N LEU A 263 4.44 5.90 -14.41
CA LEU A 263 4.68 5.74 -15.84
C LEU A 263 4.54 7.10 -16.54
N SER A 264 5.52 7.46 -17.34
CA SER A 264 5.49 8.67 -18.18
C SER A 264 5.74 8.33 -19.64
N VAL A 265 5.14 9.09 -20.54
CA VAL A 265 5.34 8.99 -21.99
C VAL A 265 5.82 10.34 -22.49
N ASN A 266 6.99 10.38 -23.16
CA ASN A 266 7.63 11.60 -23.65
C ASN A 266 7.76 12.68 -22.55
N GLY A 267 8.12 12.27 -21.34
CA GLY A 267 8.27 13.14 -20.17
C GLY A 267 6.96 13.55 -19.48
N THR A 268 5.80 13.16 -20.00
CA THR A 268 4.51 13.48 -19.39
C THR A 268 4.00 12.29 -18.57
N PRO A 269 3.74 12.42 -17.25
CA PRO A 269 3.14 11.36 -16.44
C PRO A 269 1.75 10.96 -16.97
N LYS A 270 1.48 9.66 -17.04
CA LYS A 270 0.24 9.08 -17.54
C LYS A 270 -0.46 8.17 -16.57
N PHE A 271 0.31 7.51 -15.70
CA PHE A 271 -0.22 6.57 -14.75
C PHE A 271 0.64 6.53 -13.50
N SER A 272 0.00 6.53 -12.33
CA SER A 272 0.72 6.41 -11.06
C SER A 272 -0.15 5.79 -9.99
N TYR A 273 0.46 5.06 -9.05
CA TYR A 273 -0.15 4.65 -7.80
C TYR A 273 0.81 4.87 -6.63
N THR A 274 0.25 5.03 -5.44
CA THR A 274 0.99 5.25 -4.19
C THR A 274 0.30 4.48 -3.06
N PHE A 275 1.10 3.89 -2.16
CA PHE A 275 0.61 3.09 -1.05
C PHE A 275 0.67 3.82 0.29
N ASP A 276 -0.18 4.85 0.43
CA ASP A 276 -0.40 5.59 1.70
C ASP A 276 -1.48 4.91 2.55
N GLU A 277 -2.53 4.42 1.89
CA GLU A 277 -3.73 3.87 2.50
C GLU A 277 -4.17 2.61 1.74
N LEU A 278 -4.76 1.66 2.44
CA LEU A 278 -5.46 0.52 1.88
C LEU A 278 -6.91 0.59 2.34
N VAL A 279 -7.81 0.86 1.42
CA VAL A 279 -9.24 0.92 1.71
C VAL A 279 -9.77 -0.47 2.07
N SER A 280 -10.55 -0.53 3.13
CA SER A 280 -11.12 -1.78 3.65
C SER A 280 -11.94 -2.49 2.57
N GLY A 281 -11.63 -3.76 2.31
CA GLY A 281 -12.27 -4.58 1.27
C GLY A 281 -11.62 -4.48 -0.13
N GLU A 282 -10.59 -3.66 -0.30
CA GLU A 282 -9.86 -3.57 -1.58
C GLU A 282 -8.64 -4.49 -1.69
N ASP A 283 -8.28 -5.17 -0.64
CA ASP A 283 -7.10 -6.06 -0.56
C ASP A 283 -7.07 -7.12 -1.68
N THR A 284 -8.22 -7.62 -2.09
CA THR A 284 -8.33 -8.61 -3.17
C THR A 284 -8.05 -8.04 -4.57
N TYR A 285 -8.12 -6.71 -4.76
CA TYR A 285 -7.79 -6.07 -6.04
C TYR A 285 -6.30 -6.15 -6.39
N ILE A 286 -5.46 -6.67 -5.53
CA ILE A 286 -4.08 -7.06 -5.89
C ILE A 286 -4.05 -7.94 -7.14
N ASN A 287 -5.04 -8.82 -7.32
CA ASN A 287 -5.12 -9.73 -8.46
C ASN A 287 -5.44 -9.02 -9.79
N THR A 288 -5.90 -7.77 -9.74
CA THR A 288 -6.11 -6.91 -10.91
C THR A 288 -5.00 -5.86 -11.07
N LEU A 289 -4.17 -5.66 -10.04
CA LEU A 289 -2.96 -4.86 -10.16
C LEU A 289 -1.83 -5.62 -10.84
N ILE A 290 -1.77 -6.94 -10.69
CA ILE A 290 -0.69 -7.77 -11.25
C ILE A 290 -1.15 -8.54 -12.50
N ASP A 291 -0.20 -8.95 -13.36
CA ASP A 291 -0.45 -9.96 -14.38
C ASP A 291 -0.76 -11.30 -13.70
N PHE A 292 -2.01 -11.50 -13.31
CA PHE A 292 -2.44 -12.67 -12.54
C PHE A 292 -2.20 -14.01 -13.27
N PRO A 293 -2.47 -14.13 -14.59
CA PRO A 293 -2.09 -15.35 -15.34
C PRO A 293 -0.59 -15.67 -15.30
N LEU A 294 0.27 -14.64 -15.38
CA LEU A 294 1.71 -14.83 -15.24
C LEU A 294 2.09 -15.23 -13.81
N PHE A 295 1.47 -14.61 -12.81
CA PHE A 295 1.67 -14.98 -11.40
C PHE A 295 1.31 -16.45 -11.14
N VAL A 296 0.16 -16.92 -11.59
CA VAL A 296 -0.27 -18.32 -11.43
C VAL A 296 0.72 -19.28 -12.09
N LYS A 297 1.25 -18.93 -13.27
CA LYS A 297 2.19 -19.76 -14.03
C LYS A 297 3.61 -19.80 -13.45
N THR A 298 4.09 -18.67 -12.88
CA THR A 298 5.53 -18.48 -12.60
C THR A 298 5.83 -17.99 -11.19
N GLY A 299 4.83 -17.53 -10.45
CA GLY A 299 4.99 -16.82 -9.17
C GLY A 299 5.44 -15.35 -9.31
N ALA A 300 5.65 -14.85 -10.55
CA ALA A 300 6.11 -13.48 -10.77
C ALA A 300 4.97 -12.47 -10.59
N ARG A 301 5.13 -11.51 -9.70
CA ARG A 301 4.18 -10.40 -9.48
C ARG A 301 4.60 -9.20 -10.34
N VAL A 302 4.23 -9.22 -11.61
CA VAL A 302 4.42 -8.08 -12.53
C VAL A 302 3.24 -7.14 -12.33
N GLN A 303 3.47 -5.95 -11.80
CA GLN A 303 2.46 -4.91 -11.57
C GLN A 303 2.14 -4.23 -12.90
N LEU A 304 0.86 -4.17 -13.25
CA LEU A 304 0.38 -3.54 -14.48
C LEU A 304 0.34 -2.01 -14.30
N LEU A 305 0.94 -1.29 -15.21
CA LEU A 305 0.93 0.18 -15.25
C LEU A 305 -0.17 0.68 -16.19
N TYR A 306 -1.24 -0.08 -16.24
CA TYR A 306 -2.51 0.25 -16.87
C TYR A 306 -3.65 -0.39 -16.07
N LYS A 307 -4.82 0.22 -16.12
CA LYS A 307 -5.95 -0.21 -15.31
C LYS A 307 -6.81 -1.20 -16.08
N GLU A 308 -6.89 -2.41 -15.57
CA GLU A 308 -7.78 -3.46 -16.05
C GLU A 308 -9.27 -3.08 -15.85
N PRO A 309 -10.18 -3.54 -16.70
CA PRO A 309 -11.61 -3.39 -16.47
C PRO A 309 -12.02 -3.92 -15.09
N TYR A 310 -12.94 -3.20 -14.42
CA TYR A 310 -13.45 -3.55 -13.07
C TYR A 310 -12.46 -3.43 -11.93
N ASN A 311 -11.21 -3.05 -12.16
CA ASN A 311 -10.27 -2.74 -11.10
C ASN A 311 -10.71 -1.46 -10.36
N LYS A 312 -11.07 -1.60 -9.07
CA LYS A 312 -11.57 -0.50 -8.22
C LYS A 312 -10.54 -0.06 -7.17
N LEU A 313 -9.31 -0.57 -7.24
CA LEU A 313 -8.24 -0.15 -6.32
C LEU A 313 -8.13 1.38 -6.28
N SER A 314 -8.18 1.94 -5.09
CA SER A 314 -8.18 3.39 -4.86
C SER A 314 -6.79 4.03 -4.87
N ASN A 315 -5.73 3.21 -4.78
CA ASN A 315 -4.33 3.67 -4.71
C ASN A 315 -3.82 4.38 -5.96
N TYR A 316 -4.58 4.39 -7.05
CA TYR A 316 -4.20 5.10 -8.27
C TYR A 316 -4.32 6.61 -8.09
N THR A 317 -3.18 7.31 -8.15
CA THR A 317 -3.09 8.77 -7.98
C THR A 317 -3.13 9.54 -9.30
N LEU A 318 -2.85 8.86 -10.42
CA LEU A 318 -2.98 9.39 -11.77
C LEU A 318 -3.41 8.27 -12.72
N VAL A 319 -4.47 8.49 -13.51
CA VAL A 319 -4.97 7.52 -14.50
C VAL A 319 -5.39 8.27 -15.75
N GLU A 320 -4.46 8.51 -16.67
CA GLU A 320 -4.74 9.08 -17.99
C GLU A 320 -4.88 7.94 -19.01
N ASN A 321 -5.95 7.90 -19.76
CA ASN A 321 -6.28 6.84 -20.72
C ASN A 321 -6.09 5.41 -20.15
N ASN A 322 -6.44 5.22 -18.87
CA ASN A 322 -6.19 3.96 -18.12
C ASN A 322 -4.72 3.48 -18.16
N GLY A 323 -3.73 4.33 -18.38
CA GLY A 323 -2.33 3.94 -18.55
C GLY A 323 -2.02 3.30 -19.90
N ILE A 324 -2.99 3.26 -20.83
CA ILE A 324 -2.85 2.69 -22.16
C ILE A 324 -2.12 3.69 -23.08
N ILE A 325 -1.11 3.21 -23.77
CA ILE A 325 -0.32 3.99 -24.71
C ILE A 325 -0.75 3.64 -26.12
N GLU A 326 -1.27 4.62 -26.87
CA GLU A 326 -1.67 4.46 -28.28
C GLU A 326 -0.48 4.82 -29.17
N ILE A 327 0.07 3.83 -29.85
CA ILE A 327 1.23 3.99 -30.72
C ILE A 327 0.77 4.42 -32.11
N GLN A 328 1.27 5.55 -32.58
CA GLN A 328 1.06 6.06 -33.94
C GLN A 328 2.24 5.71 -34.84
N ASP A 329 1.95 5.30 -36.08
CA ASP A 329 2.97 4.90 -37.04
C ASP A 329 3.97 6.04 -37.31
N GLY A 330 5.23 5.67 -37.40
CA GLY A 330 6.32 6.58 -37.74
C GLY A 330 6.76 7.50 -36.59
N LEU A 331 6.15 7.43 -35.41
CA LEU A 331 6.58 8.22 -34.25
C LEU A 331 7.48 7.42 -33.31
N PHE A 332 8.33 8.14 -32.61
CA PHE A 332 9.15 7.62 -31.52
C PHE A 332 8.54 8.01 -30.17
N TYR A 333 8.56 7.07 -29.25
CA TYR A 333 8.10 7.27 -27.89
C TYR A 333 9.26 6.97 -26.93
N ILE A 334 9.38 7.79 -25.90
CA ILE A 334 10.23 7.53 -24.74
C ILE A 334 9.28 7.22 -23.58
N ILE A 335 9.28 5.98 -23.15
CA ILE A 335 8.47 5.54 -22.01
C ILE A 335 9.40 5.40 -20.82
N THR A 336 9.10 6.08 -19.72
CA THR A 336 9.88 5.96 -18.48
C THR A 336 8.99 5.44 -17.36
N VAL A 337 9.55 4.57 -16.53
CA VAL A 337 8.89 4.12 -15.28
C VAL A 337 9.83 4.46 -14.14
N GLU A 338 9.37 5.33 -13.27
CA GLU A 338 10.03 5.66 -12.01
C GLU A 338 9.42 4.81 -10.88
N VAL A 339 10.27 4.15 -10.11
CA VAL A 339 9.93 3.36 -8.93
C VAL A 339 10.55 4.04 -7.72
N GLU A 340 9.74 4.32 -6.71
CA GLU A 340 10.13 5.08 -5.52
C GLU A 340 9.79 4.27 -4.26
N ASP A 341 10.70 4.26 -3.28
CA ASP A 341 10.42 3.79 -1.91
C ASP A 341 9.86 4.90 -1.03
N PHE A 342 9.55 4.60 0.22
CA PHE A 342 9.01 5.58 1.16
C PHE A 342 10.05 6.64 1.58
N ALA A 343 11.34 6.33 1.54
CA ALA A 343 12.42 7.26 1.84
C ALA A 343 12.78 8.16 0.64
N HIS A 344 12.00 8.06 -0.47
CA HIS A 344 12.18 8.80 -1.72
C HIS A 344 13.44 8.43 -2.52
N ASN A 345 14.06 7.27 -2.23
CA ASN A 345 15.07 6.74 -3.13
C ASN A 345 14.39 6.21 -4.40
N LYS A 346 15.04 6.38 -5.55
CA LYS A 346 14.44 6.14 -6.85
C LYS A 346 15.30 5.26 -7.75
N SER A 347 14.61 4.51 -8.60
CA SER A 347 15.17 3.84 -9.77
C SER A 347 14.28 4.09 -10.96
N THR A 348 14.88 4.34 -12.12
CA THR A 348 14.16 4.66 -13.36
C THR A 348 14.50 3.65 -14.45
N ILE A 349 13.50 3.21 -15.22
CA ILE A 349 13.70 2.47 -16.48
C ILE A 349 13.24 3.31 -17.65
N THR A 350 14.05 3.34 -18.70
CA THR A 350 13.74 3.96 -20.01
C THR A 350 13.57 2.89 -21.07
N ILE A 351 12.45 2.95 -21.79
CA ILE A 351 12.03 2.02 -22.84
C ILE A 351 11.91 2.79 -24.15
#